data_4beec9f7d4c74baf993fb797cb6b309b
#
_entry.id   4beec9f7d4c74baf993fb797cb6b309b
#
_cell.length_a   1.000
_cell.length_b   1.000
_cell.length_c   1.000
_cell.angle_alpha   90.00
_cell.angle_beta   90.00
_cell.angle_gamma   90.00
#
_symmetry.space_group_name_H-M   'P 1'
#
loop_
_entity.id
_entity.type
_entity.pdbx_description
1 polymer ?
#
loop_
_entity_poly.entity_id
_entity_poly.type
_entity_poly.pdbx_seq_one_letter_code
_entity_poly.pdbx_strand_id
1 'polypeptide(L)'
;MMSKYKKCCAIAVGLVYVVSGLLKVMDPVGTGLIVEAYFRFLHIPESALVANILGVVLGVVETTIGFAAVFCVWPRIIRWIMLGMQSAFTLLSLALVIWNPQMHCGCFGEAIHLTHWQTFIKNIVLMGLLWVAYFPLWETTKTKMWQYITFASSVILTVGFAVYSWYY
;
A
#
# COMPACT_ATOMS: atom_id res chain seq x y z
N MET A 1 16.11 9.55 -18.93
CA MET A 1 14.80 8.94 -19.32
C MET A 1 14.75 7.54 -18.70
N MET A 2 13.77 7.23 -17.85
CA MET A 2 13.67 5.89 -17.27
C MET A 2 13.58 4.83 -18.37
N SER A 3 14.38 3.77 -18.27
CA SER A 3 14.30 2.63 -19.21
C SER A 3 12.91 1.99 -19.16
N LYS A 4 12.47 1.38 -20.27
CA LYS A 4 11.13 0.77 -20.38
C LYS A 4 10.87 -0.25 -19.27
N TYR A 5 11.85 -1.09 -18.92
CA TYR A 5 11.71 -2.09 -17.85
C TYR A 5 11.53 -1.47 -16.47
N LYS A 6 12.23 -0.37 -16.15
CA LYS A 6 12.06 0.35 -14.88
C LYS A 6 10.65 0.92 -14.73
N LYS A 7 10.08 1.47 -15.81
CA LYS A 7 8.69 1.94 -15.82
C LYS A 7 7.72 0.78 -15.61
N CYS A 8 7.94 -0.36 -16.29
CA CYS A 8 7.10 -1.53 -16.08
C CYS A 8 7.12 -2.02 -14.62
N CYS A 9 8.30 -2.08 -14.00
CA CYS A 9 8.42 -2.46 -12.58
C CYS A 9 7.71 -1.45 -11.67
N ALA A 10 7.89 -0.15 -11.90
CA ALA A 10 7.20 0.88 -11.12
C ALA A 10 5.67 0.80 -11.24
N ILE A 11 5.16 0.60 -12.46
CA ILE A 11 3.73 0.42 -12.72
C ILE A 11 3.23 -0.86 -12.05
N ALA A 12 3.94 -1.98 -12.17
CA ALA A 12 3.54 -3.24 -11.55
C ALA A 12 3.41 -3.12 -10.03
N VAL A 13 4.40 -2.54 -9.35
CA VAL A 13 4.33 -2.30 -7.91
C VAL A 13 3.22 -1.30 -7.57
N GLY A 14 3.11 -0.21 -8.34
CA GLY A 14 2.05 0.79 -8.16
C GLY A 14 0.66 0.19 -8.27
N LEU A 15 0.41 -0.70 -9.22
CA LEU A 15 -0.87 -1.41 -9.37
C LEU A 15 -1.18 -2.30 -8.17
N VAL A 16 -0.19 -3.02 -7.63
CA VAL A 16 -0.38 -3.82 -6.41
C VAL A 16 -0.78 -2.94 -5.23
N TYR A 17 -0.16 -1.76 -5.08
CA TYR A 17 -0.52 -0.79 -4.04
C TYR A 17 -1.94 -0.23 -4.24
N VAL A 18 -2.32 0.11 -5.48
CA VAL A 18 -3.68 0.57 -5.80
C VAL A 18 -4.71 -0.49 -5.43
N VAL A 19 -4.51 -1.74 -5.85
CA VAL A 19 -5.44 -2.84 -5.54
C VAL A 19 -5.50 -3.09 -4.04
N SER A 20 -4.35 -3.15 -3.36
CA SER A 20 -4.27 -3.35 -1.91
C SER A 20 -5.02 -2.26 -1.13
N GLY A 21 -4.79 -1.00 -1.52
CA GLY A 21 -5.43 0.13 -0.86
C GLY A 21 -6.94 0.22 -1.15
N LEU A 22 -7.36 -0.01 -2.40
CA LEU A 22 -8.79 -0.03 -2.75
C LEU A 22 -9.55 -1.11 -1.99
N LEU A 23 -9.02 -2.32 -1.89
CA LEU A 23 -9.66 -3.40 -1.13
C LEU A 23 -9.85 -3.03 0.35
N LYS A 24 -8.88 -2.34 0.95
CA LYS A 24 -9.00 -1.84 2.32
C LYS A 24 -10.08 -0.75 2.47
N VAL A 25 -10.19 0.12 1.47
CA VAL A 25 -11.20 1.19 1.46
C VAL A 25 -12.59 0.65 1.18
N MET A 26 -12.71 -0.45 0.42
CA MET A 26 -13.99 -1.11 0.15
C MET A 26 -14.61 -1.79 1.39
N ASP A 27 -13.77 -2.25 2.30
CA ASP A 27 -14.21 -2.88 3.56
C ASP A 27 -13.53 -2.23 4.75
N PRO A 28 -14.05 -1.06 5.22
CA PRO A 28 -13.49 -0.36 6.37
C PRO A 28 -13.55 -1.17 7.66
N VAL A 29 -14.62 -1.94 7.85
CA VAL A 29 -14.84 -2.71 9.07
C VAL A 29 -13.89 -3.91 9.13
N GLY A 30 -13.82 -4.70 8.06
CA GLY A 30 -12.90 -5.83 7.99
C GLY A 30 -11.44 -5.38 8.10
N THR A 31 -11.07 -4.28 7.42
CA THR A 31 -9.73 -3.71 7.57
C THR A 31 -9.46 -3.23 9.00
N GLY A 32 -10.45 -2.63 9.65
CA GLY A 32 -10.37 -2.21 11.05
C GLY A 32 -10.14 -3.38 12.00
N LEU A 33 -10.84 -4.49 11.83
CA LEU A 33 -10.64 -5.72 12.62
C LEU A 33 -9.20 -6.26 12.50
N ILE A 34 -8.61 -6.16 11.30
CA ILE A 34 -7.21 -6.54 11.09
C ILE A 34 -6.27 -5.61 11.86
N VAL A 35 -6.49 -4.28 11.78
CA VAL A 35 -5.69 -3.30 12.52
C VAL A 35 -5.83 -3.52 14.03
N GLU A 36 -7.03 -3.81 14.52
CA GLU A 36 -7.26 -4.15 15.92
C GLU A 36 -6.50 -5.42 16.34
N ALA A 37 -6.46 -6.45 15.47
CA ALA A 37 -5.69 -7.65 15.73
C ALA A 37 -4.17 -7.35 15.85
N TYR A 38 -3.64 -6.43 15.03
CA TYR A 38 -2.26 -5.95 15.16
C TYR A 38 -2.03 -5.20 16.49
N PHE A 39 -2.97 -4.34 16.91
CA PHE A 39 -2.85 -3.66 18.20
C PHE A 39 -2.84 -4.65 19.37
N ARG A 40 -3.70 -5.64 19.34
CA ARG A 40 -3.69 -6.73 20.33
C ARG A 40 -2.37 -7.49 20.33
N PHE A 41 -1.84 -7.80 19.15
CA PHE A 41 -0.53 -8.47 19.00
C PHE A 41 0.61 -7.62 19.56
N LEU A 42 0.56 -6.30 19.38
CA LEU A 42 1.55 -5.35 19.90
C LEU A 42 1.27 -4.90 21.35
N HIS A 43 0.21 -5.40 22.00
CA HIS A 43 -0.25 -5.02 23.35
C HIS A 43 -0.56 -3.51 23.47
N ILE A 44 -1.07 -2.89 22.41
CA ILE A 44 -1.47 -1.49 22.37
C ILE A 44 -2.99 -1.42 22.69
N PRO A 45 -3.42 -0.74 23.78
CA PRO A 45 -4.84 -0.58 24.09
C PRO A 45 -5.46 0.46 23.14
N GLU A 46 -6.25 0.00 22.18
CA GLU A 46 -6.92 0.88 21.22
C GLU A 46 -8.40 0.51 21.03
N SER A 47 -9.22 1.51 20.67
CA SER A 47 -10.63 1.31 20.38
C SER A 47 -10.86 0.85 18.94
N ALA A 48 -11.95 0.09 18.70
CA ALA A 48 -12.34 -0.32 17.35
C ALA A 48 -12.52 0.85 16.39
N LEU A 49 -12.98 2.02 16.88
CA LEU A 49 -13.12 3.23 16.07
C LEU A 49 -11.75 3.70 15.53
N VAL A 50 -10.73 3.75 16.39
CA VAL A 50 -9.37 4.16 15.99
C VAL A 50 -8.81 3.16 14.98
N ALA A 51 -9.00 1.87 15.18
CA ALA A 51 -8.56 0.83 14.26
C ALA A 51 -9.21 0.97 12.87
N ASN A 52 -10.52 1.22 12.82
CA ASN A 52 -11.25 1.44 11.55
C ASN A 52 -10.74 2.69 10.83
N ILE A 53 -10.58 3.81 11.53
CA ILE A 53 -10.04 5.05 10.94
C ILE A 53 -8.64 4.82 10.37
N LEU A 54 -7.76 4.18 11.12
CA LEU A 54 -6.39 3.89 10.67
C LEU A 54 -6.38 2.94 9.48
N GLY A 55 -7.27 1.95 9.44
CA GLY A 55 -7.42 1.04 8.30
C GLY A 55 -7.79 1.78 7.02
N VAL A 56 -8.78 2.66 7.08
CA VAL A 56 -9.20 3.48 5.93
C VAL A 56 -8.11 4.46 5.51
N VAL A 57 -7.49 5.15 6.47
CA VAL A 57 -6.38 6.08 6.19
C VAL A 57 -5.23 5.34 5.49
N LEU A 58 -4.85 4.16 5.99
CA LEU A 58 -3.83 3.34 5.37
C LEU A 58 -4.21 2.95 3.93
N GLY A 59 -5.47 2.54 3.69
CA GLY A 59 -5.98 2.21 2.37
C GLY A 59 -5.92 3.40 1.39
N VAL A 60 -6.33 4.59 1.83
CA VAL A 60 -6.26 5.83 1.02
C VAL A 60 -4.81 6.19 0.72
N VAL A 61 -3.91 6.11 1.71
CA VAL A 61 -2.48 6.38 1.52
C VAL A 61 -1.85 5.40 0.54
N GLU A 62 -2.08 4.10 0.69
CA GLU A 62 -1.59 3.07 -0.23
C GLU A 62 -2.07 3.32 -1.67
N THR A 63 -3.37 3.58 -1.85
CA THR A 63 -3.95 3.85 -3.17
C THR A 63 -3.34 5.10 -3.80
N THR A 64 -3.19 6.18 -3.02
CA THR A 64 -2.61 7.45 -3.48
C THR A 64 -1.16 7.27 -3.94
N ILE A 65 -0.34 6.58 -3.14
CA ILE A 65 1.06 6.30 -3.47
C ILE A 65 1.16 5.36 -4.68
N GLY A 66 0.26 4.38 -4.76
CA GLY A 66 0.15 3.48 -5.91
C GLY A 66 -0.12 4.24 -7.21
N PHE A 67 -1.11 5.14 -7.23
CA PHE A 67 -1.39 5.99 -8.39
C PHE A 67 -0.22 6.92 -8.73
N ALA A 68 0.44 7.51 -7.73
CA ALA A 68 1.61 8.34 -7.96
C ALA A 68 2.76 7.56 -8.63
N ALA A 69 2.94 6.30 -8.28
CA ALA A 69 3.91 5.42 -8.93
C ALA A 69 3.50 5.05 -10.36
N VAL A 70 2.23 4.70 -10.59
CA VAL A 70 1.70 4.36 -11.92
C VAL A 70 1.83 5.54 -12.88
N PHE A 71 1.47 6.74 -12.44
CA PHE A 71 1.56 7.95 -13.26
C PHE A 71 2.95 8.61 -13.22
N CYS A 72 3.91 8.02 -12.51
CA CYS A 72 5.26 8.57 -12.35
C CYS A 72 5.28 10.02 -11.85
N VAL A 73 4.38 10.37 -10.93
CA VAL A 73 4.31 11.69 -10.29
C VAL A 73 5.33 11.73 -9.15
N TRP A 74 6.12 12.79 -9.07
CA TRP A 74 7.18 12.97 -8.07
C TRP A 74 8.05 11.72 -7.78
N PRO A 75 8.66 11.11 -8.80
CA PRO A 75 9.31 9.80 -8.64
C PRO A 75 10.41 9.77 -7.58
N ARG A 76 11.03 10.92 -7.29
CA ARG A 76 12.07 11.03 -6.25
C ARG A 76 11.48 10.91 -4.84
N ILE A 77 10.33 11.51 -4.58
CA ILE A 77 9.66 11.48 -3.26
C ILE A 77 8.97 10.13 -3.07
N ILE A 78 8.18 9.72 -4.07
CA ILE A 78 7.42 8.46 -4.06
C ILE A 78 8.33 7.25 -3.84
N ARG A 79 9.51 7.22 -4.43
CA ARG A 79 10.51 6.18 -4.20
C ARG A 79 10.80 5.97 -2.71
N TRP A 80 11.11 7.04 -1.98
CA TRP A 80 11.46 6.93 -0.57
C TRP A 80 10.27 6.53 0.29
N ILE A 81 9.08 7.06 -0.02
CA ILE A 81 7.84 6.70 0.67
C ILE A 81 7.53 5.22 0.44
N MET A 82 7.58 4.75 -0.81
CA MET A 82 7.32 3.33 -1.14
C MET A 82 8.34 2.40 -0.49
N LEU A 83 9.63 2.76 -0.49
CA LEU A 83 10.65 1.95 0.18
C LEU A 83 10.39 1.87 1.69
N GLY A 84 10.06 2.98 2.34
CA GLY A 84 9.72 3.01 3.76
C GLY A 84 8.51 2.14 4.08
N MET A 85 7.40 2.30 3.34
CA MET A 85 6.19 1.50 3.53
C MET A 85 6.43 0.02 3.23
N GLN A 86 7.12 -0.30 2.13
CA GLN A 86 7.41 -1.68 1.77
C GLN A 86 8.33 -2.35 2.80
N SER A 87 9.31 -1.62 3.35
CA SER A 87 10.16 -2.11 4.44
C SER A 87 9.32 -2.41 5.69
N ALA A 88 8.42 -1.52 6.08
CA ALA A 88 7.52 -1.73 7.20
C ALA A 88 6.64 -2.97 7.00
N PHE A 89 6.01 -3.13 5.83
CA PHE A 89 5.20 -4.31 5.52
C PHE A 89 6.00 -5.60 5.47
N THR A 90 7.25 -5.55 4.99
CA THR A 90 8.14 -6.71 4.97
C THR A 90 8.53 -7.11 6.40
N LEU A 91 8.86 -6.15 7.27
CA LEU A 91 9.18 -6.42 8.68
C LEU A 91 7.98 -6.96 9.44
N LEU A 92 6.78 -6.38 9.24
CA LEU A 92 5.56 -6.89 9.84
C LEU A 92 5.25 -8.32 9.38
N SER A 93 5.35 -8.60 8.06
CA SER A 93 5.12 -9.96 7.56
C SER A 93 6.17 -10.95 8.04
N LEU A 94 7.42 -10.55 8.24
CA LEU A 94 8.46 -11.37 8.86
C LEU A 94 8.11 -11.67 10.32
N ALA A 95 7.66 -10.68 11.08
CA ALA A 95 7.19 -10.87 12.45
C ALA A 95 6.06 -11.89 12.51
N LEU A 96 5.05 -11.79 11.62
CA LEU A 96 3.96 -12.76 11.54
C LEU A 96 4.43 -14.18 11.20
N VAL A 97 5.46 -14.33 10.37
CA VAL A 97 6.05 -15.64 10.05
C VAL A 97 6.75 -16.22 11.27
N ILE A 98 7.47 -15.41 12.07
CA ILE A 98 8.22 -15.87 13.24
C ILE A 98 7.30 -16.24 14.39
N TRP A 99 6.35 -15.37 14.74
CA TRP A 99 5.45 -15.58 15.87
C TRP A 99 4.20 -16.39 15.53
N ASN A 100 3.89 -16.52 14.24
CA ASN A 100 2.75 -17.29 13.70
C ASN A 100 1.44 -17.10 14.51
N PRO A 101 1.01 -15.83 14.75
CA PRO A 101 -0.22 -15.57 15.51
C PRO A 101 -1.43 -16.05 14.72
N GLN A 102 -2.52 -16.39 15.45
CA GLN A 102 -3.81 -16.81 14.88
C GLN A 102 -4.59 -15.59 14.32
N MET A 103 -4.02 -14.93 13.29
CA MET A 103 -4.64 -13.76 12.64
C MET A 103 -4.31 -13.72 11.16
N HIS A 104 -5.14 -13.06 10.35
CA HIS A 104 -4.84 -12.83 8.93
C HIS A 104 -3.88 -11.67 8.75
N CYS A 105 -3.07 -11.72 7.69
CA CYS A 105 -2.06 -10.68 7.43
C CYS A 105 -2.66 -9.32 7.05
N GLY A 106 -3.86 -9.29 6.45
CA GLY A 106 -4.55 -8.05 6.08
C GLY A 106 -3.92 -7.21 4.98
N CYS A 107 -2.92 -7.72 4.25
CA CYS A 107 -2.29 -6.97 3.15
C CYS A 107 -3.27 -6.56 2.05
N PHE A 108 -4.35 -7.31 1.86
CA PHE A 108 -5.43 -7.04 0.91
C PHE A 108 -6.79 -6.92 1.63
N GLY A 109 -6.80 -6.42 2.87
CA GLY A 109 -8.00 -6.41 3.70
C GLY A 109 -8.52 -7.83 3.98
N GLU A 110 -9.81 -7.98 4.20
CA GLU A 110 -10.49 -9.28 4.36
C GLU A 110 -10.76 -9.99 3.01
N ALA A 111 -10.59 -9.31 1.87
CA ALA A 111 -10.95 -9.84 0.56
C ALA A 111 -10.08 -11.02 0.10
N ILE A 112 -8.81 -11.06 0.51
CA ILE A 112 -7.85 -12.10 0.10
C ILE A 112 -7.09 -12.60 1.32
N HIS A 113 -7.39 -13.82 1.76
CA HIS A 113 -6.70 -14.48 2.85
C HIS A 113 -5.38 -15.12 2.37
N LEU A 114 -4.27 -14.44 2.62
CA LEU A 114 -2.94 -14.95 2.36
C LEU A 114 -2.34 -15.56 3.64
N THR A 115 -1.62 -16.66 3.48
CA THR A 115 -0.81 -17.19 4.58
C THR A 115 0.34 -16.24 4.90
N HIS A 116 0.89 -16.31 6.13
CA HIS A 116 2.02 -15.46 6.53
C HIS A 116 3.22 -15.59 5.59
N TRP A 117 3.52 -16.82 5.14
CA TRP A 117 4.58 -17.10 4.17
C TRP A 117 4.32 -16.49 2.80
N GLN A 118 3.11 -16.63 2.27
CA GLN A 118 2.74 -16.04 0.97
C GLN A 118 2.87 -14.52 0.99
N THR A 119 2.44 -13.89 2.08
CA THR A 119 2.58 -12.45 2.27
C THR A 119 4.03 -12.02 2.34
N PHE A 120 4.86 -12.75 3.09
CA PHE A 120 6.28 -12.43 3.21
C PHE A 120 6.99 -12.55 1.86
N ILE A 121 6.78 -13.64 1.12
CA ILE A 121 7.36 -13.84 -0.22
C ILE A 121 6.91 -12.72 -1.17
N LYS A 122 5.61 -12.40 -1.19
CA LYS A 122 5.08 -11.27 -1.97
C LYS A 122 5.81 -9.97 -1.64
N ASN A 123 6.00 -9.66 -0.37
CA ASN A 123 6.67 -8.44 0.07
C ASN A 123 8.14 -8.39 -0.35
N ILE A 124 8.86 -9.51 -0.31
CA ILE A 124 10.24 -9.61 -0.82
C ILE A 124 10.30 -9.37 -2.33
N VAL A 125 9.38 -9.97 -3.09
CA VAL A 125 9.29 -9.75 -4.55
C VAL A 125 9.02 -8.28 -4.86
N LEU A 126 8.06 -7.66 -4.17
CA LEU A 126 7.76 -6.24 -4.34
C LEU A 126 8.95 -5.34 -3.98
N MET A 127 9.70 -5.67 -2.93
CA MET A 127 10.93 -4.96 -2.57
C MET A 127 11.98 -5.04 -3.68
N GLY A 128 12.18 -6.23 -4.27
CA GLY A 128 13.07 -6.43 -5.41
C GLY A 128 12.65 -5.62 -6.64
N LEU A 129 11.35 -5.62 -6.96
CA LEU A 129 10.80 -4.82 -8.07
C LEU A 129 10.96 -3.32 -7.83
N LEU A 130 10.76 -2.84 -6.60
CA LEU A 130 11.02 -1.45 -6.22
C LEU A 130 12.48 -1.07 -6.40
N TRP A 131 13.39 -1.96 -5.98
CA TRP A 131 14.81 -1.75 -6.19
C TRP A 131 15.16 -1.60 -7.67
N VAL A 132 14.69 -2.51 -8.50
CA VAL A 132 14.90 -2.46 -9.97
C VAL A 132 14.26 -1.21 -10.58
N ALA A 133 13.07 -0.82 -10.14
CA ALA A 133 12.36 0.34 -10.66
C ALA A 133 13.09 1.66 -10.41
N TYR A 134 13.66 1.82 -9.22
CA TYR A 134 14.12 3.11 -8.73
C TYR A 134 15.64 3.26 -8.53
N PHE A 135 16.42 2.18 -8.62
CA PHE A 135 17.87 2.23 -8.55
C PHE A 135 18.52 1.87 -9.91
N PRO A 136 19.67 2.46 -10.28
CA PRO A 136 20.38 3.54 -9.61
C PRO A 136 19.68 4.91 -9.68
N LEU A 137 20.03 5.77 -8.75
CA LEU A 137 19.36 7.01 -8.34
C LEU A 137 19.30 8.17 -9.36
N TRP A 138 19.88 8.05 -10.56
CA TRP A 138 20.23 9.19 -11.43
C TRP A 138 19.14 9.66 -12.39
N GLU A 139 18.03 8.96 -12.52
CA GLU A 139 17.05 9.32 -13.54
C GLU A 139 15.91 10.18 -12.98
N THR A 140 16.01 11.49 -13.16
CA THR A 140 14.89 12.42 -12.91
C THR A 140 14.00 12.48 -14.14
N THR A 141 12.81 11.93 -14.05
CA THR A 141 11.75 12.15 -15.04
C THR A 141 11.01 13.45 -14.70
N LYS A 142 10.95 14.39 -15.65
CA LYS A 142 10.07 15.56 -15.50
C LYS A 142 8.63 15.09 -15.62
N THR A 143 7.82 15.39 -14.60
CA THR A 143 6.39 15.09 -14.60
C THR A 143 5.66 16.05 -15.52
N LYS A 144 4.79 15.53 -16.40
CA LYS A 144 3.98 16.35 -17.31
C LYS A 144 2.68 16.79 -16.59
N MET A 145 2.11 17.93 -16.97
CA MET A 145 0.85 18.45 -16.42
C MET A 145 -0.28 17.42 -16.46
N TRP A 146 -0.41 16.68 -17.55
CA TRP A 146 -1.38 15.59 -17.68
C TRP A 146 -1.27 14.54 -16.56
N GLN A 147 -0.07 14.17 -16.13
CA GLN A 147 0.14 13.20 -15.05
C GLN A 147 -0.36 13.73 -13.71
N TYR A 148 -0.22 15.04 -13.45
CA TYR A 148 -0.80 15.66 -12.24
C TYR A 148 -2.32 15.65 -12.26
N ILE A 149 -2.94 15.95 -13.40
CA ILE A 149 -4.42 15.96 -13.53
C ILE A 149 -4.98 14.56 -13.29
N THR A 150 -4.42 13.53 -13.96
CA THR A 150 -4.88 12.14 -13.77
C THR A 150 -4.62 11.64 -12.37
N PHE A 151 -3.51 12.00 -11.76
CA PHE A 151 -3.23 11.68 -10.36
C PHE A 151 -4.23 12.37 -9.42
N ALA A 152 -4.46 13.66 -9.55
CA ALA A 152 -5.40 14.41 -8.72
C ALA A 152 -6.83 13.85 -8.83
N SER A 153 -7.30 13.53 -10.04
CA SER A 153 -8.62 12.93 -10.24
C SER A 153 -8.74 11.54 -9.58
N SER A 154 -7.71 10.70 -9.66
CA SER A 154 -7.73 9.39 -8.99
C SER A 154 -7.74 9.51 -7.46
N VAL A 155 -7.03 10.47 -6.89
CA VAL A 155 -7.05 10.73 -5.44
C VAL A 155 -8.44 11.20 -4.99
N ILE A 156 -9.05 12.14 -5.72
CA ILE A 156 -10.40 12.63 -5.41
C ILE A 156 -11.42 11.49 -5.44
N LEU A 157 -11.35 10.63 -6.46
CA LEU A 157 -12.23 9.47 -6.57
C LEU A 157 -12.01 8.49 -5.41
N THR A 158 -10.77 8.22 -5.02
CA THR A 158 -10.46 7.31 -3.90
C THR A 158 -10.98 7.85 -2.58
N VAL A 159 -10.78 9.15 -2.31
CA VAL A 159 -11.28 9.78 -1.09
C VAL A 159 -12.82 9.80 -1.09
N GLY A 160 -13.44 10.16 -2.21
CA GLY A 160 -14.90 10.12 -2.35
C GLY A 160 -15.48 8.72 -2.12
N PHE A 161 -14.80 7.70 -2.64
CA PHE A 161 -15.18 6.31 -2.42
C PHE A 161 -14.97 5.86 -0.96
N ALA A 162 -13.89 6.29 -0.30
CA ALA A 162 -13.64 6.02 1.11
C ALA A 162 -14.73 6.61 2.01
N VAL A 163 -15.15 7.85 1.72
CA VAL A 163 -16.26 8.50 2.44
C VAL A 163 -17.57 7.75 2.20
N TYR A 164 -17.85 7.37 0.95
CA TYR A 164 -19.05 6.59 0.63
C TYR A 164 -19.07 5.25 1.38
N SER A 165 -17.98 4.47 1.31
CA SER A 165 -17.87 3.15 1.98
C SER A 165 -17.91 3.24 3.51
N TRP A 166 -17.57 4.41 4.08
CA TRP A 166 -17.69 4.64 5.53
C TRP A 166 -19.15 4.82 5.99
N TYR A 167 -20.02 5.35 5.12
CA TYR A 167 -21.42 5.64 5.46
C TYR A 167 -22.39 4.50 5.09
N TYR A 168 -22.00 3.61 4.21
CA TYR A 168 -22.82 2.48 3.73
C TYR A 168 -22.17 1.13 4.03
#